data_d17e7658571e6d0e63ba40e80ffc8f13
#
_entry.id   d17e7658571e6d0e63ba40e80ffc8f13
#
_cell.length_a   1.000
_cell.length_b   1.000
_cell.length_c   1.000
_cell.angle_alpha   90.00
_cell.angle_beta   90.00
_cell.angle_gamma   90.00
#
_symmetry.space_group_name_H-M   'P 1'
#
loop_
_entity.id
_entity.type
_entity.pdbx_description
1 polymer ?
#
loop_
_entity_poly.entity_id
_entity_poly.type
_entity_poly.pdbx_seq_one_letter_code
_entity_poly.pdbx_strand_id
1 'polypeptide(L)'
;MRQFRMNAFRCALTLLAGLAVLAFVRVEKVRAEEARQPLAIELSFDRPLEASMAPFVVAERRGLFAAERLSVTNNFADGSPDAIARVASGASEFALVDLNELIRYRDRADAQPIKAVFVLFNKAPYAIVARKSRSIRALSDVAGKTLGVADGDLSFRLWPALARQNGIRPDSVKVYRMSAAVREPILSAGQVDAVAGFSYLSAVNLRDRGVPANDLAVLRYADYGCEAYGFAIVVNPTFALAKPDAVKGFVRAVIAGTHLAIKDPQRAVDEVVSLMDGASRELELERLRTVISDNILTGEVKRHGLGGIDPARLERSISQIAEDYKFRKRPTADEVFDGGFLPPVGGRLIN
;
A
#
# COMPACT_ATOMS: atom_id res chain seq x y z
N MET A 1 37.41 -34.87 -61.34
CA MET A 1 37.54 -34.63 -59.86
C MET A 1 37.24 -33.21 -59.40
N ARG A 2 37.54 -32.13 -60.13
CA ARG A 2 37.27 -30.74 -59.72
C ARG A 2 35.72 -30.38 -59.61
N GLN A 3 34.96 -30.85 -60.60
CA GLN A 3 33.51 -30.55 -60.66
C GLN A 3 32.69 -31.22 -59.58
N PHE A 4 33.10 -32.39 -59.09
CA PHE A 4 32.42 -33.11 -58.00
C PHE A 4 32.61 -32.45 -56.61
N ARG A 5 33.79 -31.86 -56.39
CA ARG A 5 34.11 -31.09 -55.18
C ARG A 5 33.35 -29.75 -55.10
N MET A 6 33.11 -29.11 -56.25
CA MET A 6 32.37 -27.84 -56.30
C MET A 6 30.88 -28.01 -56.04
N ASN A 7 30.26 -29.13 -56.46
CA ASN A 7 28.87 -29.42 -56.18
C ASN A 7 28.65 -29.84 -54.73
N ALA A 8 29.57 -30.54 -54.09
CA ALA A 8 29.50 -30.92 -52.69
C ALA A 8 29.62 -29.65 -51.79
N PHE A 9 30.47 -28.69 -52.19
CA PHE A 9 30.62 -27.42 -51.42
C PHE A 9 29.38 -26.51 -51.55
N ARG A 10 28.72 -26.50 -52.72
CA ARG A 10 27.44 -25.77 -52.91
C ARG A 10 26.29 -26.39 -52.13
N CYS A 11 26.18 -27.73 -52.07
CA CYS A 11 25.18 -28.41 -51.27
C CYS A 11 25.40 -28.22 -49.76
N ALA A 12 26.65 -28.18 -49.28
CA ALA A 12 26.97 -27.92 -47.87
C ALA A 12 26.64 -26.47 -47.51
N LEU A 13 26.89 -25.48 -48.37
CA LEU A 13 26.59 -24.08 -48.12
C LEU A 13 25.07 -23.82 -48.08
N THR A 14 24.29 -24.48 -48.95
CA THR A 14 22.82 -24.38 -48.95
C THR A 14 22.19 -25.06 -47.75
N LEU A 15 22.74 -26.18 -47.25
CA LEU A 15 22.31 -26.85 -46.04
C LEU A 15 22.61 -26.00 -44.80
N LEU A 16 23.77 -25.36 -44.69
CA LEU A 16 24.15 -24.45 -43.62
C LEU A 16 23.28 -23.18 -43.62
N ALA A 17 22.98 -22.60 -44.76
CA ALA A 17 22.09 -21.45 -44.88
C ALA A 17 20.65 -21.81 -44.49
N GLY A 18 20.16 -23.00 -44.88
CA GLY A 18 18.84 -23.52 -44.49
C GLY A 18 18.71 -23.76 -42.97
N LEU A 19 19.76 -24.31 -42.32
CA LEU A 19 19.83 -24.50 -40.90
C LEU A 19 19.87 -23.15 -40.12
N ALA A 20 20.60 -22.15 -40.62
CA ALA A 20 20.68 -20.82 -40.05
C ALA A 20 19.32 -20.09 -40.10
N VAL A 21 18.60 -20.20 -41.24
CA VAL A 21 17.25 -19.61 -41.40
C VAL A 21 16.25 -20.31 -40.50
N LEU A 22 16.29 -21.64 -40.36
CA LEU A 22 15.43 -22.39 -39.44
C LEU A 22 15.72 -22.05 -37.98
N ALA A 23 16.99 -21.85 -37.61
CA ALA A 23 17.35 -21.41 -36.24
C ALA A 23 16.86 -20.01 -35.96
N PHE A 24 16.98 -19.08 -36.95
CA PHE A 24 16.50 -17.71 -36.80
C PHE A 24 14.99 -17.64 -36.66
N VAL A 25 14.23 -18.37 -37.48
CA VAL A 25 12.75 -18.47 -37.38
C VAL A 25 12.31 -19.11 -36.07
N ARG A 26 13.10 -20.05 -35.57
CA ARG A 26 12.79 -20.71 -34.29
C ARG A 26 13.04 -19.75 -33.10
N VAL A 27 14.12 -18.97 -33.15
CA VAL A 27 14.40 -17.93 -32.13
C VAL A 27 13.37 -16.82 -32.16
N GLU A 28 12.93 -16.35 -33.35
CA GLU A 28 11.87 -15.37 -33.48
C GLU A 28 10.50 -15.90 -32.97
N LYS A 29 10.17 -17.18 -33.27
CA LYS A 29 8.94 -17.79 -32.72
C LYS A 29 9.00 -17.90 -31.20
N VAL A 30 10.10 -18.34 -30.62
CA VAL A 30 10.27 -18.43 -29.15
C VAL A 30 10.18 -17.03 -28.53
N ARG A 31 10.84 -16.01 -29.08
CA ARG A 31 10.71 -14.62 -28.63
C ARG A 31 9.28 -14.08 -28.76
N ALA A 32 8.58 -14.42 -29.84
CA ALA A 32 7.18 -14.00 -30.03
C ALA A 32 6.22 -14.73 -29.08
N GLU A 33 6.55 -15.94 -28.66
CA GLU A 33 5.76 -16.73 -27.72
C GLU A 33 6.02 -16.28 -26.27
N GLU A 34 7.28 -16.00 -25.90
CA GLU A 34 7.64 -15.33 -24.63
C GLU A 34 7.03 -13.93 -24.52
N ALA A 35 6.99 -13.16 -25.61
CA ALA A 35 6.33 -11.85 -25.66
C ALA A 35 4.79 -11.93 -25.54
N ARG A 36 4.19 -13.12 -25.65
CA ARG A 36 2.74 -13.36 -25.51
C ARG A 36 2.33 -13.82 -24.12
N GLN A 37 3.26 -14.33 -23.32
CA GLN A 37 2.95 -14.75 -21.96
C GLN A 37 2.83 -13.52 -21.05
N PRO A 38 1.84 -13.51 -20.13
CA PRO A 38 1.75 -12.47 -19.12
C PRO A 38 3.03 -12.43 -18.28
N LEU A 39 3.50 -11.22 -17.97
CA LEU A 39 4.64 -11.03 -17.07
C LEU A 39 4.22 -11.38 -15.65
N ALA A 40 4.91 -12.32 -15.01
CA ALA A 40 4.68 -12.69 -13.63
C ALA A 40 5.12 -11.53 -12.71
N ILE A 41 4.29 -11.21 -11.72
CA ILE A 41 4.45 -10.14 -10.74
C ILE A 41 4.15 -10.70 -9.36
N GLU A 42 5.09 -10.54 -8.45
CA GLU A 42 4.90 -10.80 -7.02
C GLU A 42 4.52 -9.50 -6.31
N LEU A 43 3.33 -9.46 -5.70
CA LEU A 43 2.84 -8.33 -4.91
C LEU A 43 2.79 -8.72 -3.44
N SER A 44 3.57 -8.03 -2.59
CA SER A 44 3.52 -8.21 -1.14
C SER A 44 2.58 -7.21 -0.48
N PHE A 45 1.61 -7.71 0.29
CA PHE A 45 0.85 -6.91 1.24
C PHE A 45 1.52 -6.96 2.60
N ASP A 46 1.51 -5.88 3.35
CA ASP A 46 2.13 -5.76 4.65
C ASP A 46 1.31 -6.37 5.81
N ARG A 47 0.20 -7.03 5.49
CA ARG A 47 -0.72 -7.66 6.44
C ARG A 47 -1.63 -8.67 5.74
N PRO A 48 -2.36 -9.53 6.48
CA PRO A 48 -3.38 -10.42 5.92
C PRO A 48 -4.45 -9.68 5.12
N LEU A 49 -5.12 -10.41 4.22
CA LEU A 49 -6.18 -9.86 3.37
C LEU A 49 -7.30 -9.24 4.21
N GLU A 50 -7.71 -8.06 3.82
CA GLU A 50 -8.83 -7.29 4.41
C GLU A 50 -9.51 -6.43 3.34
N ALA A 51 -10.66 -5.86 3.64
CA ALA A 51 -11.45 -5.09 2.67
C ALA A 51 -10.74 -3.86 2.11
N SER A 52 -9.76 -3.30 2.82
CA SER A 52 -8.95 -2.18 2.30
C SER A 52 -8.13 -2.54 1.05
N MET A 53 -7.92 -3.83 0.80
CA MET A 53 -7.23 -4.36 -0.38
C MET A 53 -8.18 -4.64 -1.56
N ALA A 54 -9.47 -4.31 -1.44
CA ALA A 54 -10.47 -4.50 -2.49
C ALA A 54 -10.04 -3.98 -3.87
N PRO A 55 -9.35 -2.84 -4.03
CA PRO A 55 -8.85 -2.39 -5.33
C PRO A 55 -8.02 -3.43 -6.07
N PHE A 56 -7.19 -4.19 -5.37
CA PHE A 56 -6.30 -5.22 -5.96
C PHE A 56 -7.07 -6.49 -6.29
N VAL A 57 -7.93 -6.95 -5.37
CA VAL A 57 -8.78 -8.13 -5.60
C VAL A 57 -9.73 -7.91 -6.78
N VAL A 58 -10.35 -6.74 -6.86
CA VAL A 58 -11.20 -6.36 -7.99
C VAL A 58 -10.39 -6.27 -9.28
N ALA A 59 -9.18 -5.70 -9.26
CA ALA A 59 -8.32 -5.63 -10.44
C ALA A 59 -7.98 -7.03 -10.97
N GLU A 60 -7.66 -7.97 -10.10
CA GLU A 60 -7.39 -9.36 -10.45
C GLU A 60 -8.66 -10.05 -11.00
N ARG A 61 -9.76 -10.04 -10.24
CA ARG A 61 -11.02 -10.71 -10.56
C ARG A 61 -11.68 -10.19 -11.85
N ARG A 62 -11.46 -8.92 -12.18
CA ARG A 62 -11.97 -8.30 -13.41
C ARG A 62 -10.99 -8.42 -14.58
N GLY A 63 -9.87 -9.10 -14.40
CA GLY A 63 -8.87 -9.28 -15.45
C GLY A 63 -8.15 -8.00 -15.84
N LEU A 64 -8.12 -6.97 -14.96
CA LEU A 64 -7.49 -5.68 -15.27
C LEU A 64 -5.96 -5.81 -15.34
N PHE A 65 -5.36 -6.65 -14.50
CA PHE A 65 -3.94 -6.99 -14.62
C PHE A 65 -3.66 -7.78 -15.90
N ALA A 66 -4.51 -8.76 -16.23
CA ALA A 66 -4.35 -9.55 -17.45
C ALA A 66 -4.49 -8.68 -18.73
N ALA A 67 -5.35 -7.66 -18.73
CA ALA A 67 -5.46 -6.69 -19.82
C ALA A 67 -4.16 -5.89 -20.04
N GLU A 68 -3.37 -5.69 -18.98
CA GLU A 68 -2.02 -5.09 -19.02
C GLU A 68 -0.91 -6.13 -19.22
N ARG A 69 -1.27 -7.40 -19.54
CA ARG A 69 -0.35 -8.55 -19.70
C ARG A 69 0.45 -8.85 -18.43
N LEU A 70 -0.16 -8.69 -17.27
CA LEU A 70 0.43 -9.02 -15.99
C LEU A 70 -0.31 -10.20 -15.36
N SER A 71 0.45 -11.12 -14.74
CA SER A 71 -0.06 -12.19 -13.90
C SER A 71 0.41 -11.93 -12.48
N VAL A 72 -0.48 -11.45 -11.62
CA VAL A 72 -0.13 -11.00 -10.26
C VAL A 72 -0.38 -12.12 -9.27
N THR A 73 0.64 -12.44 -8.46
CA THR A 73 0.55 -13.33 -7.31
C THR A 73 0.64 -12.51 -6.03
N ASN A 74 -0.34 -12.69 -5.14
CA ASN A 74 -0.39 -11.96 -3.88
C ASN A 74 0.27 -12.76 -2.77
N ASN A 75 1.17 -12.12 -2.01
CA ASN A 75 1.75 -12.64 -0.78
C ASN A 75 1.60 -11.69 0.39
N PHE A 76 1.71 -12.23 1.62
CA PHE A 76 1.51 -11.46 2.84
C PHE A 76 2.80 -11.45 3.65
N ALA A 77 3.21 -10.26 4.05
CA ALA A 77 4.40 -9.99 4.83
C ALA A 77 4.03 -9.71 6.30
N ASP A 78 5.00 -9.80 7.19
CA ASP A 78 4.84 -9.44 8.60
C ASP A 78 5.14 -7.94 8.80
N GLY A 79 4.22 -7.10 8.34
CA GLY A 79 4.31 -5.64 8.42
C GLY A 79 5.05 -4.99 7.24
N SER A 80 4.95 -3.66 7.17
CA SER A 80 5.58 -2.87 6.11
C SER A 80 7.12 -3.02 6.05
N PRO A 81 7.86 -3.16 7.16
CA PRO A 81 9.31 -3.40 7.08
C PRO A 81 9.67 -4.70 6.34
N ASP A 82 8.94 -5.81 6.56
CA ASP A 82 9.16 -7.07 5.85
C ASP A 82 8.77 -6.94 4.37
N ALA A 83 7.62 -6.34 4.07
CA ALA A 83 7.20 -6.10 2.69
C ALA A 83 8.21 -5.24 1.92
N ILE A 84 8.77 -4.19 2.53
CA ILE A 84 9.84 -3.37 1.94
C ILE A 84 11.11 -4.20 1.72
N ALA A 85 11.47 -5.07 2.66
CA ALA A 85 12.65 -5.93 2.53
C ALA A 85 12.51 -6.92 1.35
N ARG A 86 11.31 -7.46 1.11
CA ARG A 86 11.03 -8.33 -0.06
C ARG A 86 11.19 -7.56 -1.37
N VAL A 87 10.73 -6.32 -1.44
CA VAL A 87 10.96 -5.46 -2.61
C VAL A 87 12.44 -5.11 -2.76
N ALA A 88 13.14 -4.82 -1.67
CA ALA A 88 14.57 -4.50 -1.70
C ALA A 88 15.43 -5.66 -2.22
N SER A 89 15.08 -6.89 -1.84
CA SER A 89 15.79 -8.10 -2.28
C SER A 89 15.39 -8.57 -3.69
N GLY A 90 14.30 -8.05 -4.26
CA GLY A 90 13.73 -8.53 -5.52
C GLY A 90 12.87 -9.80 -5.38
N ALA A 91 12.52 -10.19 -4.16
CA ALA A 91 11.56 -11.28 -3.92
C ALA A 91 10.12 -10.87 -4.27
N SER A 92 9.86 -9.57 -4.38
CA SER A 92 8.61 -9.01 -4.90
C SER A 92 8.91 -7.80 -5.78
N GLU A 93 8.18 -7.66 -6.88
CA GLU A 93 8.26 -6.49 -7.75
C GLU A 93 7.59 -5.28 -7.10
N PHE A 94 6.47 -5.52 -6.41
CA PHE A 94 5.69 -4.49 -5.72
C PHE A 94 5.36 -4.87 -4.29
N ALA A 95 5.11 -3.86 -3.47
CA ALA A 95 4.45 -4.06 -2.19
C ALA A 95 3.48 -2.90 -1.89
N LEU A 96 2.41 -3.21 -1.14
CA LEU A 96 1.57 -2.21 -0.48
C LEU A 96 2.07 -2.04 0.94
N VAL A 97 2.59 -0.85 1.26
CA VAL A 97 3.23 -0.54 2.54
C VAL A 97 2.79 0.82 3.07
N ASP A 98 2.96 1.03 4.35
CA ASP A 98 2.83 2.36 4.93
C ASP A 98 3.96 3.28 4.42
N LEU A 99 3.60 4.44 3.84
CA LEU A 99 4.56 5.36 3.24
C LEU A 99 5.56 5.91 4.29
N ASN A 100 5.13 6.02 5.54
CA ASN A 100 5.99 6.54 6.60
C ASN A 100 7.08 5.52 7.00
N GLU A 101 6.83 4.23 6.81
CA GLU A 101 7.87 3.19 6.96
C GLU A 101 8.85 3.22 5.77
N LEU A 102 8.39 3.50 4.55
CA LEU A 102 9.29 3.74 3.43
C LEU A 102 10.21 4.94 3.71
N ILE A 103 9.66 6.05 4.22
CA ILE A 103 10.45 7.25 4.58
C ILE A 103 11.55 6.88 5.58
N ARG A 104 11.24 6.10 6.62
CA ARG A 104 12.24 5.60 7.59
C ARG A 104 13.25 4.64 6.98
N TYR A 105 12.78 3.74 6.11
CA TYR A 105 13.66 2.82 5.38
C TYR A 105 14.69 3.57 4.55
N ARG A 106 14.28 4.66 3.87
CA ARG A 106 15.15 5.48 3.01
C ARG A 106 16.30 6.15 3.77
N ASP A 107 16.21 6.28 5.10
CA ASP A 107 17.29 6.80 5.96
C ASP A 107 18.38 5.78 6.28
N ARG A 108 18.16 4.49 6.02
CA ARG A 108 19.17 3.46 6.30
C ARG A 108 20.36 3.59 5.37
N ALA A 109 21.56 3.24 5.87
CA ALA A 109 22.80 3.30 5.09
C ALA A 109 22.81 2.34 3.90
N ASP A 110 22.13 1.20 4.05
CA ASP A 110 22.00 0.10 3.08
C ASP A 110 20.71 0.16 2.26
N ALA A 111 19.92 1.25 2.38
CA ALA A 111 18.64 1.36 1.71
C ALA A 111 18.77 1.34 0.19
N GLN A 112 18.07 0.39 -0.46
CA GLN A 112 17.85 0.44 -1.90
C GLN A 112 17.00 1.67 -2.25
N PRO A 113 17.13 2.25 -3.46
CA PRO A 113 16.41 3.45 -3.88
C PRO A 113 14.94 3.15 -4.24
N ILE A 114 14.23 2.42 -3.37
CA ILE A 114 12.82 2.11 -3.51
C ILE A 114 12.02 3.41 -3.42
N LYS A 115 11.05 3.57 -4.32
CA LYS A 115 10.11 4.68 -4.32
C LYS A 115 8.68 4.16 -4.36
N ALA A 116 7.77 4.93 -3.79
CA ALA A 116 6.35 4.76 -4.02
C ALA A 116 5.98 5.29 -5.41
N VAL A 117 5.09 4.59 -6.10
CA VAL A 117 4.62 4.94 -7.46
C VAL A 117 3.12 5.22 -7.50
N PHE A 118 2.41 4.90 -6.41
CA PHE A 118 0.98 5.15 -6.25
C PHE A 118 0.64 5.22 -4.76
N VAL A 119 -0.03 6.29 -4.31
CA VAL A 119 -0.55 6.42 -2.95
C VAL A 119 -2.02 6.04 -2.95
N LEU A 120 -2.35 4.91 -2.34
CA LEU A 120 -3.72 4.44 -2.21
C LEU A 120 -4.48 5.22 -1.13
N PHE A 121 -3.86 5.39 0.05
CA PHE A 121 -4.45 6.13 1.14
C PHE A 121 -3.86 7.55 1.18
N ASN A 122 -4.58 8.48 0.57
CA ASN A 122 -4.18 9.89 0.57
C ASN A 122 -4.11 10.49 1.99
N LYS A 123 -4.92 10.00 2.95
CA LYS A 123 -4.76 10.27 4.37
C LYS A 123 -4.40 8.99 5.11
N ALA A 124 -3.42 9.05 6.01
CA ALA A 124 -3.08 7.92 6.87
C ALA A 124 -4.28 7.55 7.77
N PRO A 125 -4.54 6.26 8.01
CA PRO A 125 -5.69 5.82 8.82
C PRO A 125 -5.44 5.94 10.33
N TYR A 126 -4.42 6.65 10.75
CA TYR A 126 -4.02 6.75 12.14
C TYR A 126 -5.06 7.45 13.00
N ALA A 127 -5.37 6.86 14.13
CA ALA A 127 -6.31 7.41 15.10
C ALA A 127 -5.97 6.97 16.52
N ILE A 128 -6.46 7.74 17.47
CA ILE A 128 -6.76 7.27 18.82
C ILE A 128 -8.25 7.00 18.86
N VAL A 129 -8.62 5.77 19.25
CA VAL A 129 -10.02 5.38 19.44
C VAL A 129 -10.28 5.19 20.91
N ALA A 130 -11.31 5.86 21.42
CA ALA A 130 -11.65 5.90 22.82
C ALA A 130 -13.16 5.79 23.03
N ARG A 131 -13.58 5.71 24.30
CA ARG A 131 -14.99 5.78 24.68
C ARG A 131 -15.30 7.14 25.29
N LYS A 132 -16.38 7.80 24.81
CA LYS A 132 -16.86 9.08 25.36
C LYS A 132 -17.29 8.94 26.81
N SER A 133 -17.78 7.77 27.20
CA SER A 133 -18.09 7.42 28.61
C SER A 133 -16.85 7.40 29.51
N ARG A 134 -15.64 7.37 28.95
CA ARG A 134 -14.34 7.54 29.63
C ARG A 134 -13.85 8.99 29.66
N SER A 135 -14.75 9.94 29.38
CA SER A 135 -14.44 11.39 29.34
C SER A 135 -13.37 11.73 28.30
N ILE A 136 -13.38 11.04 27.13
CA ILE A 136 -12.51 11.36 25.99
C ILE A 136 -13.39 11.69 24.81
N ARG A 137 -13.36 12.96 24.36
CA ARG A 137 -14.13 13.50 23.24
C ARG A 137 -13.24 14.22 22.21
N ALA A 138 -12.09 14.74 22.66
CA ALA A 138 -11.12 15.45 21.88
C ALA A 138 -9.70 14.93 22.17
N LEU A 139 -8.73 15.29 21.31
CA LEU A 139 -7.36 14.83 21.49
C LEU A 139 -6.74 15.30 22.80
N SER A 140 -7.08 16.49 23.26
CA SER A 140 -6.63 17.03 24.56
C SER A 140 -7.02 16.18 25.76
N ASP A 141 -8.16 15.45 25.68
CA ASP A 141 -8.67 14.63 26.77
C ASP A 141 -7.84 13.36 27.02
N VAL A 142 -6.92 13.05 26.10
CA VAL A 142 -6.04 11.87 26.22
C VAL A 142 -4.93 12.09 27.26
N ALA A 143 -4.63 13.33 27.59
CA ALA A 143 -3.66 13.68 28.64
C ALA A 143 -4.04 13.06 29.99
N GLY A 144 -3.09 12.38 30.64
CA GLY A 144 -3.31 11.66 31.90
C GLY A 144 -4.00 10.30 31.77
N LYS A 145 -4.44 9.90 30.58
CA LYS A 145 -5.14 8.64 30.33
C LYS A 145 -4.16 7.50 30.00
N THR A 146 -4.69 6.27 30.09
CA THR A 146 -3.96 5.06 29.69
C THR A 146 -4.26 4.75 28.23
N LEU A 147 -3.23 4.79 27.40
CA LEU A 147 -3.28 4.52 25.97
C LEU A 147 -2.75 3.10 25.68
N GLY A 148 -3.62 2.23 25.21
CA GLY A 148 -3.25 0.90 24.71
C GLY A 148 -2.58 0.99 23.34
N VAL A 149 -1.40 0.40 23.20
CA VAL A 149 -0.57 0.48 21.99
C VAL A 149 -0.13 -0.93 21.61
N ALA A 150 -0.41 -1.34 20.39
CA ALA A 150 0.09 -2.60 19.89
C ALA A 150 1.60 -2.53 19.61
N ASP A 151 2.29 -3.67 19.74
CA ASP A 151 3.67 -3.75 19.33
C ASP A 151 3.79 -3.46 17.81
N GLY A 152 4.73 -2.61 17.44
CA GLY A 152 4.90 -2.16 16.05
C GLY A 152 3.84 -1.18 15.54
N ASP A 153 2.95 -0.64 16.39
CA ASP A 153 1.89 0.28 15.98
C ASP A 153 2.42 1.52 15.25
N LEU A 154 2.03 1.65 13.98
CA LEU A 154 2.50 2.73 13.11
C LEU A 154 1.93 4.09 13.51
N SER A 155 0.70 4.13 14.01
CA SER A 155 0.07 5.38 14.45
C SER A 155 0.77 5.95 15.68
N PHE A 156 1.17 5.09 16.61
CA PHE A 156 1.86 5.52 17.83
C PHE A 156 3.24 6.12 17.56
N ARG A 157 3.88 5.76 16.44
CA ARG A 157 5.18 6.36 16.05
C ARG A 157 5.08 7.85 15.71
N LEU A 158 3.89 8.34 15.36
CA LEU A 158 3.64 9.76 15.10
C LEU A 158 2.95 10.48 16.27
N TRP A 159 2.59 9.74 17.33
CA TRP A 159 1.94 10.33 18.52
C TRP A 159 2.72 11.48 19.12
N PRO A 160 4.06 11.38 19.35
CA PRO A 160 4.77 12.47 19.99
C PRO A 160 4.73 13.78 19.18
N ALA A 161 4.90 13.71 17.87
CA ALA A 161 4.81 14.87 16.98
C ALA A 161 3.39 15.47 17.01
N LEU A 162 2.36 14.63 16.85
CA LEU A 162 0.96 15.06 16.89
C LEU A 162 0.60 15.70 18.23
N ALA A 163 1.01 15.09 19.33
CA ALA A 163 0.75 15.59 20.68
C ALA A 163 1.32 16.99 20.86
N ARG A 164 2.62 17.20 20.54
CA ARG A 164 3.27 18.52 20.64
C ARG A 164 2.60 19.56 19.77
N GLN A 165 2.26 19.22 18.53
CA GLN A 165 1.56 20.10 17.60
C GLN A 165 0.22 20.60 18.15
N ASN A 166 -0.43 19.78 19.00
CA ASN A 166 -1.72 20.10 19.64
C ASN A 166 -1.59 20.57 21.11
N GLY A 167 -0.38 20.97 21.54
CA GLY A 167 -0.13 21.48 22.88
C GLY A 167 -0.23 20.42 24.00
N ILE A 168 -0.13 19.13 23.64
CA ILE A 168 -0.18 18.01 24.57
C ILE A 168 1.24 17.51 24.80
N ARG A 169 1.63 17.31 26.05
CA ARG A 169 2.91 16.66 26.35
C ARG A 169 2.82 15.18 26.00
N PRO A 170 3.70 14.63 25.14
CA PRO A 170 3.64 13.23 24.70
C PRO A 170 3.69 12.22 25.85
N ASP A 171 4.46 12.53 26.90
CA ASP A 171 4.65 11.75 28.10
C ASP A 171 3.49 11.84 29.13
N SER A 172 2.50 12.67 28.86
CA SER A 172 1.30 12.78 29.69
C SER A 172 0.39 11.54 29.62
N VAL A 173 0.51 10.71 28.58
CA VAL A 173 -0.23 9.46 28.46
C VAL A 173 0.54 8.30 29.10
N LYS A 174 -0.18 7.40 29.77
CA LYS A 174 0.38 6.14 30.28
C LYS A 174 0.28 5.08 29.19
N VAL A 175 1.41 4.65 28.65
CA VAL A 175 1.42 3.65 27.56
C VAL A 175 1.29 2.25 28.14
N TYR A 176 0.27 1.52 27.70
CA TYR A 176 0.08 0.10 27.98
C TYR A 176 0.33 -0.70 26.68
N ARG A 177 1.45 -1.46 26.63
CA ARG A 177 1.82 -2.26 25.46
C ARG A 177 1.12 -3.61 25.47
N MET A 178 0.70 -4.07 24.28
CA MET A 178 -0.04 -5.30 24.11
C MET A 178 0.10 -5.83 22.67
N SER A 179 -0.32 -7.07 22.42
CA SER A 179 -0.48 -7.55 21.05
C SER A 179 -1.68 -6.90 20.36
N ALA A 180 -1.64 -6.78 19.04
CA ALA A 180 -2.74 -6.20 18.26
C ALA A 180 -4.08 -6.96 18.46
N ALA A 181 -4.03 -8.28 18.66
CA ALA A 181 -5.21 -9.12 18.81
C ALA A 181 -6.06 -8.82 20.07
N VAL A 182 -5.45 -8.29 21.14
CA VAL A 182 -6.15 -8.01 22.41
C VAL A 182 -6.47 -6.52 22.61
N ARG A 183 -6.07 -5.65 21.69
CA ARG A 183 -6.20 -4.19 21.83
C ARG A 183 -7.65 -3.75 22.03
N GLU A 184 -8.55 -4.11 21.13
CA GLU A 184 -9.96 -3.77 21.21
C GLU A 184 -10.68 -4.50 22.37
N PRO A 185 -10.44 -5.80 22.65
CA PRO A 185 -10.90 -6.45 23.87
C PRO A 185 -10.58 -5.70 25.17
N ILE A 186 -9.33 -5.27 25.33
CA ILE A 186 -8.85 -4.57 26.53
C ILE A 186 -9.53 -3.20 26.69
N LEU A 187 -9.71 -2.44 25.57
CA LEU A 187 -10.47 -1.18 25.60
C LEU A 187 -11.96 -1.43 25.90
N SER A 188 -12.57 -2.44 25.28
CA SER A 188 -13.99 -2.79 25.53
C SER A 188 -14.22 -3.15 27.00
N ALA A 189 -13.30 -3.91 27.60
CA ALA A 189 -13.33 -4.26 29.05
C ALA A 189 -12.99 -3.08 29.96
N GLY A 190 -12.59 -1.94 29.44
CA GLY A 190 -12.26 -0.73 30.20
C GLY A 190 -10.94 -0.80 30.97
N GLN A 191 -10.02 -1.67 30.57
CA GLN A 191 -8.71 -1.79 31.21
C GLN A 191 -7.72 -0.68 30.71
N VAL A 192 -8.00 -0.09 29.56
CA VAL A 192 -7.37 1.14 29.08
C VAL A 192 -8.44 2.16 28.71
N ASP A 193 -8.08 3.43 28.63
CA ASP A 193 -9.02 4.53 28.36
C ASP A 193 -9.19 4.76 26.85
N ALA A 194 -8.13 4.50 26.08
CA ALA A 194 -8.07 4.65 24.62
C ALA A 194 -7.08 3.66 24.02
N VAL A 195 -7.14 3.48 22.70
CA VAL A 195 -6.15 2.69 21.93
C VAL A 195 -5.64 3.50 20.74
N ALA A 196 -4.36 3.35 20.43
CA ALA A 196 -3.79 3.80 19.16
C ALA A 196 -4.03 2.73 18.09
N GLY A 197 -4.23 3.13 16.84
CA GLY A 197 -4.43 2.19 15.74
C GLY A 197 -5.01 2.84 14.48
N PHE A 198 -5.63 2.03 13.65
CA PHE A 198 -6.28 2.50 12.43
C PHE A 198 -7.78 2.74 12.67
N SER A 199 -8.26 3.91 12.26
CA SER A 199 -9.64 4.34 12.49
C SER A 199 -10.68 3.31 11.99
N TYR A 200 -10.47 2.79 10.78
CA TYR A 200 -11.40 1.84 10.14
C TYR A 200 -11.36 0.43 10.76
N LEU A 201 -10.28 0.05 11.44
CA LEU A 201 -10.19 -1.25 12.11
C LEU A 201 -10.71 -1.16 13.55
N SER A 202 -10.13 -0.29 14.36
CA SER A 202 -10.44 -0.24 15.80
C SER A 202 -11.87 0.17 16.07
N ALA A 203 -12.42 1.15 15.35
CA ALA A 203 -13.79 1.59 15.53
C ALA A 203 -14.81 0.49 15.17
N VAL A 204 -14.60 -0.20 14.04
CA VAL A 204 -15.48 -1.29 13.59
C VAL A 204 -15.40 -2.49 14.54
N ASN A 205 -14.18 -2.89 14.93
CA ASN A 205 -13.98 -3.99 15.86
C ASN A 205 -14.60 -3.74 17.23
N LEU A 206 -14.58 -2.50 17.73
CA LEU A 206 -15.22 -2.15 19.01
C LEU A 206 -16.75 -2.21 18.92
N ARG A 207 -17.32 -1.78 17.79
CA ARG A 207 -18.77 -1.89 17.57
C ARG A 207 -19.22 -3.35 17.49
N ASP A 208 -18.47 -4.19 16.81
CA ASP A 208 -18.70 -5.64 16.76
C ASP A 208 -18.69 -6.28 18.17
N ARG A 209 -17.92 -5.70 19.09
CA ARG A 209 -17.87 -6.09 20.51
C ARG A 209 -18.94 -5.43 21.39
N GLY A 210 -19.95 -4.81 20.78
CA GLY A 210 -21.07 -4.20 21.47
C GLY A 210 -20.82 -2.82 22.06
N VAL A 211 -19.69 -2.14 21.71
CA VAL A 211 -19.51 -0.73 22.10
C VAL A 211 -20.41 0.14 21.21
N PRO A 212 -21.35 0.91 21.80
CA PRO A 212 -22.26 1.72 21.00
C PRO A 212 -21.52 2.75 20.16
N ALA A 213 -21.94 2.95 18.91
CA ALA A 213 -21.31 3.90 17.98
C ALA A 213 -21.29 5.33 18.55
N ASN A 214 -22.34 5.74 19.27
CA ASN A 214 -22.42 7.06 19.90
C ASN A 214 -21.48 7.21 21.12
N ASP A 215 -20.98 6.11 21.69
CA ASP A 215 -19.97 6.12 22.76
C ASP A 215 -18.53 6.15 22.20
N LEU A 216 -18.33 5.87 20.92
CA LEU A 216 -17.01 5.91 20.32
C LEU A 216 -16.55 7.35 20.01
N ALA A 217 -15.33 7.68 20.41
CA ALA A 217 -14.57 8.84 19.96
C ALA A 217 -13.44 8.36 19.05
N VAL A 218 -13.52 8.68 17.75
CA VAL A 218 -12.49 8.35 16.76
C VAL A 218 -11.70 9.64 16.45
N LEU A 219 -10.54 9.78 17.06
CA LEU A 219 -9.69 10.96 16.97
C LEU A 219 -8.66 10.71 15.86
N ARG A 220 -9.04 11.01 14.61
CA ARG A 220 -8.17 10.80 13.44
C ARG A 220 -7.04 11.82 13.46
N TYR A 221 -5.82 11.37 13.28
CA TYR A 221 -4.64 12.26 13.28
C TYR A 221 -4.72 13.35 12.21
N ALA A 222 -5.31 13.05 11.06
CA ALA A 222 -5.50 14.01 9.97
C ALA A 222 -6.42 15.20 10.36
N ASP A 223 -7.31 15.03 11.34
CA ASP A 223 -8.19 16.09 11.85
C ASP A 223 -7.46 17.02 12.84
N TYR A 224 -6.25 16.62 13.26
CA TYR A 224 -5.40 17.33 14.21
C TYR A 224 -4.06 17.77 13.60
N GLY A 225 -4.01 17.92 12.26
CA GLY A 225 -2.85 18.47 11.56
C GLY A 225 -1.77 17.48 11.16
N CYS A 226 -2.03 16.17 11.24
CA CYS A 226 -1.12 15.18 10.66
C CYS A 226 -1.19 15.21 9.14
N GLU A 227 -0.05 15.48 8.50
CA GLU A 227 0.09 15.58 7.04
C GLU A 227 0.39 14.23 6.37
N ALA A 228 0.54 13.17 7.16
CA ALA A 228 0.96 11.86 6.68
C ALA A 228 0.03 11.29 5.60
N TYR A 229 0.63 10.80 4.53
CA TYR A 229 0.00 9.83 3.64
C TYR A 229 0.00 8.46 4.31
N GLY A 230 -0.93 7.59 3.91
CA GLY A 230 -1.02 6.24 4.43
C GLY A 230 -0.37 5.21 3.51
N PHE A 231 -1.15 4.19 3.09
CA PHE A 231 -0.62 3.09 2.28
C PHE A 231 -0.32 3.50 0.85
N ALA A 232 0.84 3.05 0.37
CA ALA A 232 1.34 3.30 -0.98
C ALA A 232 1.91 2.02 -1.60
N ILE A 233 1.83 1.94 -2.93
CA ILE A 233 2.52 0.93 -3.71
C ILE A 233 3.95 1.37 -3.91
N VAL A 234 4.88 0.55 -3.48
CA VAL A 234 6.31 0.69 -3.74
C VAL A 234 6.76 -0.33 -4.79
N VAL A 235 7.84 -0.02 -5.51
CA VAL A 235 8.35 -0.85 -6.60
C VAL A 235 9.83 -1.15 -6.43
N ASN A 236 10.25 -2.36 -6.82
CA ASN A 236 11.66 -2.71 -6.93
C ASN A 236 12.36 -1.81 -7.96
N PRO A 237 13.44 -1.11 -7.61
CA PRO A 237 14.08 -0.14 -8.49
C PRO A 237 14.68 -0.76 -9.76
N THR A 238 15.23 -1.97 -9.68
CA THR A 238 15.75 -2.69 -10.83
C THR A 238 14.64 -3.08 -11.79
N PHE A 239 13.51 -3.57 -11.26
CA PHE A 239 12.33 -3.89 -12.05
C PHE A 239 11.76 -2.63 -12.72
N ALA A 240 11.64 -1.52 -11.99
CA ALA A 240 11.12 -0.26 -12.52
C ALA A 240 11.94 0.28 -13.69
N LEU A 241 13.28 0.13 -13.62
CA LEU A 241 14.19 0.50 -14.72
C LEU A 241 14.08 -0.45 -15.92
N ALA A 242 13.98 -1.76 -15.65
CA ALA A 242 13.97 -2.78 -16.71
C ALA A 242 12.61 -2.90 -17.41
N LYS A 243 11.50 -2.63 -16.72
CA LYS A 243 10.13 -2.87 -17.17
C LYS A 243 9.19 -1.69 -16.86
N PRO A 244 9.51 -0.45 -17.26
CA PRO A 244 8.73 0.73 -16.91
C PRO A 244 7.27 0.66 -17.39
N ASP A 245 7.02 0.03 -18.54
CA ASP A 245 5.65 -0.11 -19.08
C ASP A 245 4.82 -1.10 -18.26
N ALA A 246 5.44 -2.13 -17.68
CA ALA A 246 4.76 -3.05 -16.76
C ALA A 246 4.38 -2.33 -15.45
N VAL A 247 5.25 -1.45 -14.93
CA VAL A 247 4.92 -0.62 -13.76
C VAL A 247 3.73 0.30 -14.06
N LYS A 248 3.74 0.99 -15.21
CA LYS A 248 2.60 1.82 -15.64
C LYS A 248 1.32 1.01 -15.81
N GLY A 249 1.42 -0.20 -16.39
CA GLY A 249 0.30 -1.13 -16.54
C GLY A 249 -0.28 -1.55 -15.19
N PHE A 250 0.59 -1.93 -14.25
CA PHE A 250 0.18 -2.29 -12.89
C PHE A 250 -0.57 -1.13 -12.21
N VAL A 251 -0.02 0.07 -12.28
CA VAL A 251 -0.65 1.28 -11.70
C VAL A 251 -2.01 1.57 -12.35
N ARG A 252 -2.14 1.44 -13.70
CA ARG A 252 -3.43 1.62 -14.38
C ARG A 252 -4.47 0.60 -13.92
N ALA A 253 -4.09 -0.67 -13.80
CA ALA A 253 -4.98 -1.73 -13.32
C ALA A 253 -5.47 -1.45 -11.88
N VAL A 254 -4.58 -1.02 -10.99
CA VAL A 254 -4.97 -0.66 -9.61
C VAL A 254 -5.88 0.56 -9.58
N ILE A 255 -5.64 1.58 -10.40
CA ILE A 255 -6.54 2.75 -10.53
C ILE A 255 -7.93 2.29 -10.97
N ALA A 256 -8.03 1.47 -11.99
CA ALA A 256 -9.31 0.95 -12.49
C ALA A 256 -10.01 0.09 -11.43
N GLY A 257 -9.26 -0.77 -10.71
CA GLY A 257 -9.78 -1.54 -9.57
C GLY A 257 -10.29 -0.65 -8.43
N THR A 258 -9.57 0.45 -8.15
CA THR A 258 -9.98 1.44 -7.14
C THR A 258 -11.28 2.14 -7.55
N HIS A 259 -11.42 2.54 -8.82
CA HIS A 259 -12.68 3.13 -9.33
C HIS A 259 -13.85 2.17 -9.18
N LEU A 260 -13.67 0.88 -9.50
CA LEU A 260 -14.71 -0.13 -9.36
C LEU A 260 -15.09 -0.37 -7.89
N ALA A 261 -14.10 -0.45 -7.00
CA ALA A 261 -14.34 -0.61 -5.56
C ALA A 261 -15.08 0.60 -4.95
N ILE A 262 -14.77 1.82 -5.40
CA ILE A 262 -15.49 3.03 -4.97
C ILE A 262 -16.91 3.06 -5.53
N LYS A 263 -17.10 2.67 -6.78
CA LYS A 263 -18.40 2.68 -7.46
C LYS A 263 -19.39 1.68 -6.86
N ASP A 264 -18.92 0.49 -6.51
CA ASP A 264 -19.74 -0.59 -5.92
C ASP A 264 -18.98 -1.28 -4.79
N PRO A 265 -18.92 -0.66 -3.57
CA PRO A 265 -18.23 -1.26 -2.43
C PRO A 265 -18.82 -2.59 -1.98
N GLN A 266 -20.13 -2.81 -2.19
CA GLN A 266 -20.79 -4.06 -1.82
C GLN A 266 -20.22 -5.23 -2.62
N ARG A 267 -20.18 -5.08 -3.95
CA ARG A 267 -19.62 -6.09 -4.83
C ARG A 267 -18.13 -6.30 -4.62
N ALA A 268 -17.38 -5.21 -4.38
CA ALA A 268 -15.96 -5.29 -4.09
C ALA A 268 -15.68 -6.10 -2.81
N VAL A 269 -16.49 -5.92 -1.77
CA VAL A 269 -16.39 -6.70 -0.54
C VAL A 269 -16.77 -8.15 -0.75
N ASP A 270 -17.80 -8.46 -1.54
CA ASP A 270 -18.16 -9.84 -1.87
C ASP A 270 -16.99 -10.60 -2.50
N GLU A 271 -16.23 -9.93 -3.37
CA GLU A 271 -15.03 -10.50 -3.99
C GLU A 271 -13.90 -10.72 -2.97
N VAL A 272 -13.69 -9.81 -2.02
CA VAL A 272 -12.67 -9.95 -0.97
C VAL A 272 -13.05 -11.05 0.02
N VAL A 273 -14.27 -11.02 0.56
CA VAL A 273 -14.74 -11.98 1.57
C VAL A 273 -14.77 -13.41 1.03
N SER A 274 -14.99 -13.60 -0.28
CA SER A 274 -14.90 -14.92 -0.91
C SER A 274 -13.51 -15.57 -0.83
N LEU A 275 -12.49 -14.82 -0.46
CA LEU A 275 -11.10 -15.26 -0.27
C LEU A 275 -10.70 -15.34 1.22
N MET A 276 -11.62 -15.03 2.15
CA MET A 276 -11.34 -14.94 3.57
C MET A 276 -12.21 -15.95 4.35
N ASP A 277 -11.57 -16.86 5.07
CA ASP A 277 -12.31 -17.81 5.89
C ASP A 277 -12.93 -17.12 7.11
N GLY A 278 -14.24 -17.28 7.31
CA GLY A 278 -14.96 -16.79 8.47
C GLY A 278 -15.11 -15.28 8.59
N ALA A 279 -14.82 -14.51 7.54
CA ALA A 279 -14.96 -13.06 7.58
C ALA A 279 -16.45 -12.62 7.60
N SER A 280 -16.76 -11.62 8.41
CA SER A 280 -18.08 -10.96 8.41
C SER A 280 -18.15 -9.97 7.26
N ARG A 281 -19.04 -10.24 6.29
CA ARG A 281 -19.29 -9.36 5.15
C ARG A 281 -19.67 -7.94 5.59
N GLU A 282 -20.51 -7.83 6.61
CA GLU A 282 -21.00 -6.54 7.11
C GLU A 282 -19.85 -5.70 7.69
N LEU A 283 -18.97 -6.32 8.47
CA LEU A 283 -17.82 -5.64 9.05
C LEU A 283 -16.82 -5.22 7.98
N GLU A 284 -16.53 -6.10 7.01
CA GLU A 284 -15.63 -5.77 5.90
C GLU A 284 -16.21 -4.66 5.00
N LEU A 285 -17.53 -4.64 4.78
CA LEU A 285 -18.18 -3.57 4.03
C LEU A 285 -18.10 -2.23 4.76
N GLU A 286 -18.27 -2.23 6.07
CA GLU A 286 -18.10 -1.02 6.87
C GLU A 286 -16.66 -0.53 6.85
N ARG A 287 -15.67 -1.42 6.97
CA ARG A 287 -14.25 -1.09 6.85
C ARG A 287 -13.94 -0.46 5.50
N LEU A 288 -14.38 -1.08 4.40
CA LEU A 288 -14.14 -0.54 3.06
C LEU A 288 -14.78 0.84 2.86
N ARG A 289 -16.02 1.03 3.29
CA ARG A 289 -16.69 2.33 3.21
C ARG A 289 -15.95 3.41 4.00
N THR A 290 -15.48 3.08 5.19
CA THR A 290 -14.69 4.01 6.01
C THR A 290 -13.35 4.34 5.34
N VAL A 291 -12.66 3.35 4.79
CA VAL A 291 -11.41 3.58 4.03
C VAL A 291 -11.65 4.46 2.82
N ILE A 292 -12.71 4.20 2.06
CA ILE A 292 -13.07 5.02 0.89
C ILE A 292 -13.32 6.47 1.30
N SER A 293 -14.17 6.69 2.31
CA SER A 293 -14.56 8.05 2.72
C SER A 293 -13.45 8.84 3.40
N ASP A 294 -12.69 8.19 4.28
CA ASP A 294 -11.77 8.88 5.18
C ASP A 294 -10.33 8.93 4.64
N ASN A 295 -9.92 7.90 3.89
CA ASN A 295 -8.53 7.74 3.50
C ASN A 295 -8.30 7.91 1.98
N ILE A 296 -9.25 7.51 1.12
CA ILE A 296 -9.09 7.57 -0.33
C ILE A 296 -9.72 8.83 -0.92
N LEU A 297 -11.04 9.07 -0.71
CA LEU A 297 -11.80 10.16 -1.32
C LEU A 297 -11.60 11.52 -0.64
N THR A 298 -10.36 11.96 -0.54
CA THR A 298 -10.02 13.25 0.08
C THR A 298 -10.24 14.43 -0.88
N GLY A 299 -10.22 15.65 -0.34
CA GLY A 299 -10.26 16.86 -1.16
C GLY A 299 -9.08 16.98 -2.15
N GLU A 300 -7.91 16.45 -1.80
CA GLU A 300 -6.74 16.39 -2.69
C GLU A 300 -6.98 15.44 -3.86
N VAL A 301 -7.47 14.22 -3.58
CA VAL A 301 -7.79 13.22 -4.61
C VAL A 301 -8.90 13.70 -5.55
N LYS A 302 -9.93 14.38 -5.04
CA LYS A 302 -10.99 14.97 -5.87
C LYS A 302 -10.47 16.01 -6.86
N ARG A 303 -9.41 16.75 -6.49
CA ARG A 303 -8.80 17.77 -7.37
C ARG A 303 -7.74 17.22 -8.31
N HIS A 304 -6.92 16.29 -7.84
CA HIS A 304 -5.69 15.86 -8.50
C HIS A 304 -5.71 14.39 -8.95
N GLY A 305 -6.81 13.67 -8.69
CA GLY A 305 -6.96 12.27 -9.03
C GLY A 305 -6.25 11.33 -8.07
N LEU A 306 -6.54 10.04 -8.22
CA LEU A 306 -5.97 8.96 -7.40
C LEU A 306 -4.45 8.85 -7.55
N GLY A 307 -3.79 8.41 -6.50
CA GLY A 307 -2.44 7.87 -6.50
C GLY A 307 -1.31 8.88 -6.44
N GLY A 308 -1.57 10.16 -6.65
CA GLY A 308 -0.56 11.21 -6.56
C GLY A 308 -0.33 11.74 -5.15
N ILE A 309 0.65 12.63 -5.04
CA ILE A 309 0.97 13.39 -3.83
C ILE A 309 1.04 14.89 -4.14
N ASP A 310 0.87 15.71 -3.12
CA ASP A 310 1.37 17.08 -3.09
C ASP A 310 2.80 17.05 -2.51
N PRO A 311 3.83 17.41 -3.30
CA PRO A 311 5.22 17.37 -2.82
C PRO A 311 5.45 18.20 -1.56
N ALA A 312 4.84 19.39 -1.46
CA ALA A 312 4.99 20.25 -0.29
C ALA A 312 4.35 19.62 0.96
N ARG A 313 3.21 18.93 0.81
CA ARG A 313 2.61 18.16 1.90
C ARG A 313 3.49 16.99 2.31
N LEU A 314 4.08 16.25 1.36
CA LEU A 314 4.99 15.16 1.69
C LEU A 314 6.22 15.66 2.44
N GLU A 315 6.79 16.82 2.06
CA GLU A 315 7.90 17.44 2.81
C GLU A 315 7.49 17.82 4.24
N ARG A 316 6.27 18.35 4.45
CA ARG A 316 5.76 18.62 5.79
C ARG A 316 5.56 17.32 6.59
N SER A 317 5.06 16.25 5.96
CA SER A 317 4.95 14.93 6.59
C SER A 317 6.32 14.39 7.04
N ILE A 318 7.34 14.49 6.18
CA ILE A 318 8.72 14.10 6.51
C ILE A 318 9.23 14.94 7.69
N SER A 319 8.89 16.24 7.74
CA SER A 319 9.24 17.12 8.85
C SER A 319 8.60 16.68 10.17
N GLN A 320 7.33 16.29 10.14
CA GLN A 320 6.63 15.77 11.32
C GLN A 320 7.28 14.48 11.84
N ILE A 321 7.72 13.59 10.95
CA ILE A 321 8.48 12.40 11.34
C ILE A 321 9.81 12.80 11.99
N ALA A 322 10.50 13.81 11.45
CA ALA A 322 11.79 14.28 11.93
C ALA A 322 11.77 14.90 13.36
N GLU A 323 10.60 15.23 13.88
CA GLU A 323 10.48 15.74 15.27
C GLU A 323 10.91 14.71 16.31
N ASP A 324 10.71 13.42 16.03
CA ASP A 324 11.03 12.31 16.95
C ASP A 324 12.02 11.31 16.35
N TYR A 325 12.03 11.17 15.03
CA TYR A 325 12.96 10.32 14.32
C TYR A 325 14.17 11.12 13.85
N LYS A 326 15.32 10.84 14.44
CA LYS A 326 16.59 11.49 14.05
C LYS A 326 17.11 10.86 12.76
N PHE A 327 16.78 11.47 11.64
CA PHE A 327 17.32 11.05 10.35
C PHE A 327 18.84 11.21 10.30
N ARG A 328 19.52 10.20 9.76
CA ARG A 328 20.93 10.27 9.35
C ARG A 328 21.06 11.10 8.06
N LYS A 329 20.21 10.80 7.09
CA LYS A 329 20.04 11.54 5.85
C LYS A 329 18.54 11.68 5.58
N ARG A 330 17.96 12.79 5.97
CA ARG A 330 16.54 13.07 5.74
C ARG A 330 16.22 12.94 4.25
N PRO A 331 15.32 12.03 3.85
CA PRO A 331 14.92 11.90 2.45
C PRO A 331 14.08 13.11 2.00
N THR A 332 14.13 13.41 0.70
CA THR A 332 13.26 14.38 0.05
C THR A 332 12.00 13.70 -0.51
N ALA A 333 10.99 14.48 -0.87
CA ALA A 333 9.79 13.95 -1.51
C ALA A 333 10.11 13.17 -2.79
N ASP A 334 11.04 13.67 -3.62
CA ASP A 334 11.47 13.02 -4.87
C ASP A 334 12.26 11.72 -4.62
N GLU A 335 12.90 11.56 -3.48
CA GLU A 335 13.56 10.32 -3.09
C GLU A 335 12.55 9.25 -2.59
N VAL A 336 11.34 9.67 -2.22
CA VAL A 336 10.28 8.80 -1.67
C VAL A 336 9.23 8.43 -2.70
N PHE A 337 8.87 9.36 -3.61
CA PHE A 337 7.78 9.19 -4.56
C PHE A 337 8.21 9.46 -6.00
N ASP A 338 7.75 8.62 -6.93
CA ASP A 338 7.95 8.79 -8.37
C ASP A 338 6.59 8.84 -9.08
N GLY A 339 6.15 10.04 -9.44
CA GLY A 339 4.91 10.27 -10.18
C GLY A 339 4.98 9.96 -11.68
N GLY A 340 6.16 9.63 -12.23
CA GLY A 340 6.35 9.35 -13.66
C GLY A 340 5.64 8.08 -14.16
N PHE A 341 5.20 7.23 -13.24
CA PHE A 341 4.42 6.02 -13.54
C PHE A 341 2.90 6.24 -13.51
N LEU A 342 2.45 7.40 -13.04
CA LEU A 342 1.02 7.72 -13.01
C LEU A 342 0.53 8.12 -14.40
N PRO A 343 -0.67 7.69 -14.82
CA PRO A 343 -1.31 8.24 -16.01
C PRO A 343 -1.68 9.72 -15.79
N PRO A 344 -1.98 10.47 -16.86
CA PRO A 344 -2.48 11.84 -16.76
C PRO A 344 -3.65 11.96 -15.80
N VAL A 345 -3.78 13.15 -15.17
CA VAL A 345 -4.79 13.40 -14.12
C VAL A 345 -6.20 12.99 -14.55
N GLY A 346 -6.61 13.29 -15.81
CA GLY A 346 -7.93 12.92 -16.32
C GLY A 346 -8.26 11.43 -16.24
N GLY A 347 -7.25 10.55 -16.35
CA GLY A 347 -7.43 9.09 -16.19
C GLY A 347 -7.48 8.62 -14.72
N ARG A 348 -7.33 9.53 -13.76
CA ARG A 348 -7.28 9.23 -12.32
C ARG A 348 -8.36 9.97 -11.52
N LEU A 349 -9.13 10.85 -12.16
CA LEU A 349 -10.23 11.55 -11.53
C LEU A 349 -11.35 10.57 -11.19
N ILE A 350 -12.04 10.84 -10.10
CA ILE A 350 -13.22 10.09 -9.67
C ILE A 350 -14.44 10.91 -10.13
N ASN A 351 -15.18 10.35 -11.06
CA ASN A 351 -16.38 10.92 -11.64
C ASN A 351 -17.63 10.56 -10.82
#